data_a316cc69f101f692868d28d2f323fc3a
#
_entry.id   a316cc69f101f692868d28d2f323fc3a
#
_cell.length_a   1.000
_cell.length_b   1.000
_cell.length_c   1.000
_cell.angle_alpha   90.00
_cell.angle_beta   90.00
_cell.angle_gamma   90.00
#
_symmetry.space_group_name_H-M   'P 1'
#
loop_
_entity.id
_entity.type
_entity.pdbx_description
1 polymer ?
#
loop_
_entity_poly.entity_id
_entity_poly.type
_entity_poly.pdbx_seq_one_letter_code
_entity_poly.pdbx_strand_id
1 'polypeptide(L)'
;MVPMIEMVKKEFDVPVSIDTYKSGVAEAALQAGADLVNDIWGLKADDKLAGVIAKYDAPCCLMHNRNNTDYQDFRKELLDDLRETIAIAKKAGIKDEKIILDPGVGFGKTYEQNLMAIHYMDDMKALGY
;
A
#
# COMPACT_ATOMS: atom_id res chain seq x y z
N MET A 1 -2.10 18.96 6.80
CA MET A 1 -2.49 17.55 6.94
C MET A 1 -2.89 17.22 8.37
N VAL A 2 -1.99 17.23 9.36
CA VAL A 2 -2.30 16.90 10.77
C VAL A 2 -3.55 17.59 11.32
N PRO A 3 -3.72 18.92 11.26
CA PRO A 3 -4.92 19.58 11.77
C PRO A 3 -6.23 19.13 11.09
N MET A 4 -6.14 18.71 9.82
CA MET A 4 -7.31 18.19 9.09
C MET A 4 -7.73 16.81 9.62
N ILE A 5 -6.75 15.92 9.89
CA ILE A 5 -7.01 14.59 10.47
C ILE A 5 -7.64 14.74 11.85
N GLU A 6 -7.04 15.57 12.71
CA GLU A 6 -7.55 15.85 14.06
C GLU A 6 -8.98 16.39 14.04
N MET A 7 -9.27 17.32 13.12
CA MET A 7 -10.61 17.88 12.94
C MET A 7 -11.62 16.80 12.50
N VAL A 8 -11.29 15.99 11.49
CA VAL A 8 -12.16 14.91 11.01
C VAL A 8 -12.43 13.89 12.11
N LYS A 9 -11.38 13.45 12.82
CA LYS A 9 -11.51 12.47 13.92
C LYS A 9 -12.31 13.01 15.10
N LYS A 10 -12.30 14.33 15.32
CA LYS A 10 -13.11 14.98 16.37
C LYS A 10 -14.59 15.09 16.01
N GLU A 11 -14.88 15.43 14.74
CA GLU A 11 -16.24 15.76 14.30
C GLU A 11 -17.00 14.53 13.75
N PHE A 12 -16.29 13.48 13.31
CA PHE A 12 -16.87 12.34 12.63
C PHE A 12 -16.30 11.02 13.16
N ASP A 13 -17.17 10.03 13.33
CA ASP A 13 -16.79 8.63 13.64
C ASP A 13 -16.58 7.85 12.32
N VAL A 14 -15.50 8.18 11.63
CA VAL A 14 -15.13 7.55 10.34
C VAL A 14 -13.65 7.17 10.34
N PRO A 15 -13.26 6.09 9.66
CA PRO A 15 -11.84 5.77 9.44
C PRO A 15 -11.21 6.82 8.50
N VAL A 16 -9.95 7.17 8.78
CA VAL A 16 -9.14 8.11 7.99
C VAL A 16 -7.95 7.39 7.42
N SER A 17 -7.86 7.35 6.09
CA SER A 17 -6.69 6.84 5.37
C SER A 17 -5.76 7.99 4.97
N ILE A 18 -4.45 7.83 5.22
CA ILE A 18 -3.43 8.75 4.72
C ILE A 18 -2.77 8.17 3.47
N ASP A 19 -2.83 8.90 2.36
CA ASP A 19 -2.14 8.58 1.12
C ASP A 19 -0.74 9.16 1.13
N THR A 20 0.26 8.31 1.35
CA THR A 20 1.67 8.71 1.38
C THR A 20 2.61 7.52 1.27
N TYR A 21 3.75 7.75 0.60
CA TYR A 21 4.90 6.84 0.59
C TYR A 21 6.05 7.34 1.51
N LYS A 22 5.85 8.44 2.25
CA LYS A 22 6.89 9.06 3.09
C LYS A 22 6.67 8.69 4.56
N SER A 23 7.64 8.04 5.17
CA SER A 23 7.59 7.57 6.56
C SER A 23 7.28 8.68 7.57
N GLY A 24 7.91 9.85 7.43
CA GLY A 24 7.65 10.98 8.34
C GLY A 24 6.24 11.55 8.23
N VAL A 25 5.63 11.51 7.03
CA VAL A 25 4.24 11.94 6.82
C VAL A 25 3.28 10.90 7.41
N ALA A 26 3.53 9.61 7.18
CA ALA A 26 2.76 8.52 7.74
C ALA A 26 2.78 8.55 9.28
N GLU A 27 3.96 8.73 9.88
CA GLU A 27 4.12 8.81 11.33
C GLU A 27 3.30 9.97 11.93
N ALA A 28 3.42 11.16 11.37
CA ALA A 28 2.65 12.33 11.82
C ALA A 28 1.14 12.14 11.66
N ALA A 29 0.69 11.48 10.57
CA ALA A 29 -0.71 11.20 10.33
C ALA A 29 -1.27 10.18 11.34
N LEU A 30 -0.53 9.08 11.58
CA LEU A 30 -0.93 8.06 12.56
C LEU A 30 -0.97 8.62 13.99
N GLN A 31 -0.02 9.48 14.36
CA GLN A 31 -0.05 10.21 15.63
C GLN A 31 -1.28 11.12 15.77
N ALA A 32 -1.73 11.71 14.67
CA ALA A 32 -2.92 12.56 14.63
C ALA A 32 -4.25 11.78 14.59
N GLY A 33 -4.19 10.43 14.55
CA GLY A 33 -5.36 9.57 14.58
C GLY A 33 -5.79 9.00 13.23
N ALA A 34 -4.96 9.05 12.18
CA ALA A 34 -5.22 8.29 10.96
C ALA A 34 -5.24 6.80 11.25
N ASP A 35 -6.12 6.06 10.58
CA ASP A 35 -6.40 4.66 10.86
C ASP A 35 -5.71 3.70 9.88
N LEU A 36 -5.30 4.18 8.69
CA LEU A 36 -4.71 3.36 7.64
C LEU A 36 -3.69 4.16 6.82
N VAL A 37 -2.63 3.52 6.38
CA VAL A 37 -1.66 4.07 5.42
C VAL A 37 -1.92 3.48 4.04
N ASN A 38 -2.20 4.34 3.05
CA ASN A 38 -2.26 3.97 1.64
C ASN A 38 -0.94 4.35 0.96
N ASP A 39 -0.18 3.35 0.51
CA ASP A 39 1.12 3.56 -0.14
C ASP A 39 1.11 3.07 -1.59
N ILE A 40 1.18 4.02 -2.51
CA ILE A 40 1.19 3.75 -3.95
C ILE A 40 2.50 3.15 -4.48
N TRP A 41 3.50 2.94 -3.64
CA TRP A 41 4.79 2.34 -3.99
C TRP A 41 5.06 0.99 -3.32
N GLY A 42 4.12 0.48 -2.52
CA GLY A 42 4.23 -0.84 -1.91
C GLY A 42 5.48 -1.02 -1.05
N LEU A 43 5.80 -0.02 -0.20
CA LEU A 43 6.95 0.03 0.71
C LEU A 43 8.34 0.13 0.04
N LYS A 44 8.39 0.43 -1.27
CA LYS A 44 9.64 0.46 -2.04
C LYS A 44 10.24 1.85 -2.21
N ALA A 45 9.50 2.92 -1.90
CA ALA A 45 9.96 4.30 -2.08
C ALA A 45 10.67 4.87 -0.83
N ASP A 46 10.33 4.40 0.37
CA ASP A 46 10.94 4.81 1.65
C ASP A 46 11.12 3.56 2.55
N ASP A 47 12.35 3.17 2.79
CA ASP A 47 12.74 1.98 3.56
C ASP A 47 12.32 2.03 5.04
N LYS A 48 11.96 3.20 5.55
CA LYS A 48 11.50 3.41 6.94
C LYS A 48 9.98 3.25 7.09
N LEU A 49 9.22 3.33 5.99
CA LEU A 49 7.76 3.36 6.05
C LEU A 49 7.18 2.09 6.67
N ALA A 50 7.69 0.92 6.29
CA ALA A 50 7.25 -0.37 6.84
C ALA A 50 7.42 -0.43 8.37
N GLY A 51 8.55 0.09 8.88
CA GLY A 51 8.81 0.18 10.33
C GLY A 51 7.86 1.11 11.05
N VAL A 52 7.48 2.23 10.44
CA VAL A 52 6.48 3.17 10.98
C VAL A 52 5.12 2.48 11.07
N ILE A 53 4.66 1.84 9.99
CA ILE A 53 3.37 1.12 9.98
C ILE A 53 3.33 0.04 11.07
N ALA A 54 4.38 -0.76 11.18
CA ALA A 54 4.50 -1.80 12.20
C ALA A 54 4.49 -1.23 13.63
N LYS A 55 5.22 -0.13 13.87
CA LYS A 55 5.28 0.56 15.17
C LYS A 55 3.91 0.98 15.70
N TYR A 56 3.02 1.42 14.80
CA TYR A 56 1.68 1.86 15.14
C TYR A 56 0.62 0.74 15.04
N ASP A 57 1.01 -0.48 14.68
CA ASP A 57 0.10 -1.61 14.39
C ASP A 57 -1.03 -1.20 13.42
N ALA A 58 -0.69 -0.31 12.46
CA ALA A 58 -1.68 0.25 11.54
C ALA A 58 -1.94 -0.71 10.37
N PRO A 59 -3.18 -0.79 9.86
CA PRO A 59 -3.46 -1.37 8.55
C PRO A 59 -2.77 -0.57 7.44
N CYS A 60 -2.45 -1.24 6.33
CA CYS A 60 -1.90 -0.59 5.15
C CYS A 60 -2.47 -1.17 3.86
N CYS A 61 -2.70 -0.29 2.89
CA CYS A 61 -2.98 -0.66 1.51
C CYS A 61 -1.71 -0.44 0.69
N LEU A 62 -1.18 -1.51 0.10
CA LEU A 62 0.10 -1.53 -0.58
C LEU A 62 -0.12 -1.78 -2.07
N MET A 63 0.18 -0.77 -2.88
CA MET A 63 -0.10 -0.81 -4.30
C MET A 63 1.11 -1.26 -5.12
N HIS A 64 0.84 -2.10 -6.13
CA HIS A 64 1.81 -2.40 -7.17
C HIS A 64 2.05 -1.21 -8.09
N ASN A 65 3.30 -0.76 -8.18
CA ASN A 65 3.71 0.33 -9.05
C ASN A 65 5.12 0.12 -9.61
N ARG A 66 5.37 0.64 -10.81
CA ARG A 66 6.69 0.74 -11.46
C ARG A 66 6.86 2.10 -12.12
N ASN A 67 8.11 2.51 -12.33
CA ASN A 67 8.46 3.74 -13.07
C ASN A 67 8.36 3.59 -14.60
N ASN A 68 8.06 2.39 -15.09
CA ASN A 68 7.98 2.07 -16.52
C ASN A 68 6.83 1.07 -16.77
N THR A 69 6.63 0.72 -18.03
CA THR A 69 5.65 -0.26 -18.48
C THR A 69 6.31 -1.48 -19.11
N ASP A 70 7.59 -1.72 -18.82
CA ASP A 70 8.41 -2.77 -19.43
C ASP A 70 8.25 -4.08 -18.63
N TYR A 71 7.32 -4.91 -19.07
CA TYR A 71 7.09 -6.25 -18.55
C TYR A 71 7.37 -7.27 -19.64
N GLN A 72 8.08 -8.36 -19.32
CA GLN A 72 8.27 -9.52 -20.20
C GLN A 72 7.11 -10.50 -20.02
N ASP A 73 6.69 -10.74 -18.79
CA ASP A 73 5.52 -11.53 -18.41
C ASP A 73 4.76 -10.73 -17.33
N PHE A 74 3.75 -9.98 -17.75
CA PHE A 74 3.02 -9.07 -16.86
C PHE A 74 2.42 -9.79 -15.65
N ARG A 75 1.77 -10.96 -15.86
CA ARG A 75 1.15 -11.72 -14.76
C ARG A 75 2.17 -12.14 -13.72
N LYS A 76 3.24 -12.77 -14.19
CA LYS A 76 4.31 -13.26 -13.30
C LYS A 76 4.96 -12.12 -12.53
N GLU A 77 5.32 -11.06 -13.22
CA GLU A 77 6.03 -9.92 -12.63
C GLU A 77 5.15 -9.11 -11.68
N LEU A 78 3.85 -8.92 -11.97
CA LEU A 78 2.89 -8.33 -11.04
C LEU A 78 2.87 -9.10 -9.71
N LEU A 79 2.76 -10.43 -9.78
CA LEU A 79 2.69 -11.26 -8.58
C LEU A 79 4.03 -11.30 -7.84
N ASP A 80 5.16 -11.32 -8.54
CA ASP A 80 6.48 -11.31 -7.92
C ASP A 80 6.76 -9.99 -7.22
N ASP A 81 6.40 -8.86 -7.83
CA ASP A 81 6.51 -7.53 -7.21
C ASP A 81 5.64 -7.40 -5.94
N LEU A 82 4.43 -7.99 -5.95
CA LEU A 82 3.57 -8.02 -4.78
C LEU A 82 4.11 -8.94 -3.68
N ARG A 83 4.71 -10.09 -4.03
CA ARG A 83 5.40 -10.96 -3.06
C ARG A 83 6.57 -10.26 -2.40
N GLU A 84 7.33 -9.45 -3.14
CA GLU A 84 8.39 -8.61 -2.59
C GLU A 84 7.83 -7.59 -1.59
N THR A 85 6.76 -6.89 -1.94
CA THR A 85 6.05 -5.96 -1.04
C THR A 85 5.60 -6.67 0.24
N ILE A 86 4.99 -7.84 0.14
CA ILE A 86 4.59 -8.67 1.29
C ILE A 86 5.81 -9.04 2.15
N ALA A 87 6.92 -9.44 1.51
CA ALA A 87 8.14 -9.81 2.23
C ALA A 87 8.73 -8.62 3.01
N ILE A 88 8.71 -7.41 2.44
CA ILE A 88 9.12 -6.17 3.13
C ILE A 88 8.22 -5.91 4.34
N ALA A 89 6.89 -6.00 4.17
CA ALA A 89 5.92 -5.79 5.24
C ALA A 89 6.12 -6.78 6.40
N LYS A 90 6.24 -8.07 6.10
CA LYS A 90 6.44 -9.14 7.10
C LYS A 90 7.78 -9.00 7.82
N LYS A 91 8.85 -8.65 7.11
CA LYS A 91 10.18 -8.39 7.71
C LYS A 91 10.14 -7.24 8.72
N ALA A 92 9.32 -6.23 8.48
CA ALA A 92 9.11 -5.11 9.40
C ALA A 92 8.21 -5.45 10.59
N GLY A 93 7.50 -6.60 10.57
CA GLY A 93 6.59 -7.04 11.62
C GLY A 93 5.13 -6.62 11.40
N ILE A 94 4.75 -6.19 10.20
CA ILE A 94 3.34 -5.94 9.86
C ILE A 94 2.61 -7.28 9.78
N LYS A 95 1.48 -7.39 10.47
CA LYS A 95 0.67 -8.62 10.54
C LYS A 95 -0.09 -8.83 9.23
N ASP A 96 -0.30 -10.09 8.84
CA ASP A 96 -0.96 -10.45 7.58
C ASP A 96 -2.38 -9.84 7.48
N GLU A 97 -3.14 -9.85 8.57
CA GLU A 97 -4.49 -9.28 8.63
C GLU A 97 -4.55 -7.74 8.54
N LYS A 98 -3.39 -7.07 8.54
CA LYS A 98 -3.26 -5.62 8.39
C LYS A 98 -2.86 -5.19 6.98
N ILE A 99 -2.65 -6.12 6.07
CA ILE A 99 -2.18 -5.87 4.71
C ILE A 99 -3.36 -5.98 3.73
N ILE A 100 -3.53 -4.95 2.90
CA ILE A 100 -4.39 -4.95 1.73
C ILE A 100 -3.51 -4.76 0.51
N LEU A 101 -3.71 -5.56 -0.54
CA LEU A 101 -2.97 -5.41 -1.80
C LEU A 101 -3.83 -4.71 -2.85
N ASP A 102 -3.21 -3.79 -3.59
CA ASP A 102 -3.83 -3.05 -4.69
C ASP A 102 -3.05 -3.33 -5.99
N PRO A 103 -3.71 -3.74 -7.10
CA PRO A 103 -3.06 -4.01 -8.38
C PRO A 103 -2.47 -2.78 -9.06
N GLY A 104 -2.80 -1.56 -8.61
CA GLY A 104 -2.28 -0.31 -9.16
C GLY A 104 -2.79 0.00 -10.56
N VAL A 105 -4.10 -0.14 -10.80
CA VAL A 105 -4.71 0.25 -12.06
C VAL A 105 -4.49 1.75 -12.30
N GLY A 106 -3.93 2.10 -13.48
CA GLY A 106 -3.58 3.48 -13.83
C GLY A 106 -2.14 3.89 -13.48
N PHE A 107 -1.33 3.00 -12.88
CA PHE A 107 0.04 3.29 -12.45
C PHE A 107 1.03 2.34 -13.10
N GLY A 108 2.05 2.88 -13.80
CA GLY A 108 3.13 2.10 -14.42
C GLY A 108 2.65 0.98 -15.35
N LYS A 109 1.55 1.19 -16.07
CA LYS A 109 0.89 0.19 -16.91
C LYS A 109 0.34 0.80 -18.20
N THR A 110 0.43 0.05 -19.30
CA THR A 110 -0.29 0.38 -20.52
C THR A 110 -1.79 0.13 -20.36
N TYR A 111 -2.59 0.50 -21.36
CA TYR A 111 -4.02 0.20 -21.36
C TYR A 111 -4.30 -1.30 -21.19
N GLU A 112 -3.63 -2.15 -21.99
CA GLU A 112 -3.77 -3.60 -21.95
C GLU A 112 -3.34 -4.17 -20.61
N GLN A 113 -2.22 -3.68 -20.03
CA GLN A 113 -1.73 -4.11 -18.73
C GLN A 113 -2.68 -3.73 -17.59
N ASN A 114 -3.40 -2.61 -17.71
CA ASN A 114 -4.45 -2.26 -16.75
C ASN A 114 -5.63 -3.25 -16.78
N LEU A 115 -6.07 -3.67 -17.98
CA LEU A 115 -7.08 -4.72 -18.12
C LEU A 115 -6.59 -6.07 -17.56
N MET A 116 -5.33 -6.41 -17.83
CA MET A 116 -4.70 -7.62 -17.29
C MET A 116 -4.61 -7.57 -15.76
N ALA A 117 -4.29 -6.42 -15.15
CA ALA A 117 -4.23 -6.27 -13.70
C ALA A 117 -5.59 -6.58 -13.03
N ILE A 118 -6.69 -6.15 -13.67
CA ILE A 118 -8.04 -6.50 -13.22
C ILE A 118 -8.35 -7.99 -13.46
N HIS A 119 -7.94 -8.52 -14.62
CA HIS A 119 -8.17 -9.93 -14.98
C HIS A 119 -7.49 -10.89 -13.99
N TYR A 120 -6.29 -10.55 -13.48
CA TYR A 120 -5.52 -11.39 -12.55
C TYR A 120 -5.82 -11.12 -11.06
N MET A 121 -6.94 -10.49 -10.73
CA MET A 121 -7.33 -10.24 -9.33
C MET A 121 -7.48 -11.53 -8.51
N ASP A 122 -7.96 -12.63 -9.12
CA ASP A 122 -8.04 -13.92 -8.44
C ASP A 122 -6.67 -14.50 -8.10
N ASP A 123 -5.68 -14.30 -8.97
CA ASP A 123 -4.29 -14.68 -8.69
C ASP A 123 -3.70 -13.85 -7.53
N MET A 124 -4.01 -12.56 -7.47
CA MET A 124 -3.61 -11.71 -6.35
C MET A 124 -4.27 -12.15 -5.05
N LYS A 125 -5.58 -12.43 -5.06
CA LYS A 125 -6.31 -12.95 -3.92
C LYS A 125 -5.73 -14.28 -3.42
N ALA A 126 -5.19 -15.12 -4.31
CA ALA A 126 -4.51 -16.36 -3.95
C ALA A 126 -3.20 -16.15 -3.17
N LEU A 127 -2.67 -14.91 -3.08
CA LEU A 127 -1.55 -14.56 -2.21
C LEU A 127 -1.97 -14.51 -0.72
N GLY A 128 -3.27 -14.45 -0.43
CA GLY A 128 -3.82 -14.52 0.94
C GLY A 128 -4.09 -13.16 1.59
N TYR A 129 -4.17 -12.08 0.80
CA TYR A 129 -4.32 -10.69 1.27
C TYR A 129 -5.47 -9.98 0.56
#